data_1f21eab41d5a10989ecd208296fd060f
#
_entry.id   1f21eab41d5a10989ecd208296fd060f
#
_cell.length_a   1.000
_cell.length_b   1.000
_cell.length_c   1.000
_cell.angle_alpha   90.00
_cell.angle_beta   90.00
_cell.angle_gamma   90.00
#
_symmetry.space_group_name_H-M   'P 1'
#
loop_
_entity.id
_entity.type
_entity.pdbx_description
1 polymer ?
#
loop_
_entity_poly.entity_id
_entity_poly.type
_entity_poly.pdbx_seq_one_letter_code
_entity_poly.pdbx_strand_id
1 'polypeptide(L)'
;MKPQFLGLRTTIYKVSDITKAKAWYIKALGVSPYFDEPFYVGFNVGGYELGLQPDETAPTSKSVGVVTYWGVDDTKKSYKKLLDLGATSFEKPTDVGGNIVVAAVKDPWGNVFGVIYNPNFELPNTT
;
A
#
# COMPACT_ATOMS: atom_id res chain seq x y z
N MET A 1 -21.81 17.77 -15.83
CA MET A 1 -21.15 16.75 -16.66
C MET A 1 -20.43 15.75 -15.76
N LYS A 2 -20.63 14.49 -16.05
CA LYS A 2 -20.03 13.43 -15.24
C LYS A 2 -18.62 13.12 -15.72
N PRO A 3 -17.62 13.07 -14.85
CA PRO A 3 -16.28 12.68 -15.28
C PRO A 3 -16.26 11.25 -15.81
N GLN A 4 -15.38 10.99 -16.76
CA GLN A 4 -15.21 9.66 -17.31
C GLN A 4 -14.51 8.73 -16.33
N PHE A 5 -13.52 9.25 -15.58
CA PHE A 5 -12.80 8.48 -14.59
C PHE A 5 -13.44 8.70 -13.22
N LEU A 6 -13.67 7.60 -12.49
CA LEU A 6 -14.45 7.63 -11.26
C LEU A 6 -13.58 7.56 -10.00
N GLY A 7 -12.26 7.54 -10.15
CA GLY A 7 -11.34 7.49 -9.03
C GLY A 7 -10.70 6.13 -8.85
N LEU A 8 -9.86 6.01 -7.83
CA LEU A 8 -9.10 4.81 -7.56
C LEU A 8 -10.01 3.65 -7.17
N ARG A 9 -9.72 2.46 -7.68
CA ARG A 9 -10.44 1.23 -7.34
C ARG A 9 -9.55 0.20 -6.68
N THR A 10 -8.36 -0.06 -7.26
CA THR A 10 -7.48 -1.09 -6.75
C THR A 10 -6.03 -0.75 -7.04
N THR A 11 -5.14 -1.14 -6.14
CA THR A 11 -3.70 -1.12 -6.36
C THR A 11 -3.21 -2.56 -6.30
N ILE A 12 -2.53 -3.01 -7.34
CA ILE A 12 -2.04 -4.39 -7.42
C ILE A 12 -0.53 -4.39 -7.27
N TYR A 13 -0.04 -5.18 -6.34
CA TYR A 13 1.38 -5.43 -6.16
C TYR A 13 1.69 -6.84 -6.67
N LYS A 14 2.64 -6.94 -7.58
CA LYS A 14 3.09 -8.23 -8.11
C LYS A 14 4.16 -8.79 -7.19
N VAL A 15 4.03 -10.06 -6.85
CA VAL A 15 4.90 -10.72 -5.88
C VAL A 15 5.30 -12.10 -6.40
N SER A 16 6.54 -12.49 -6.14
CA SER A 16 7.04 -13.78 -6.63
C SER A 16 6.52 -14.97 -5.82
N ASP A 17 6.08 -14.74 -4.59
CA ASP A 17 5.56 -15.81 -3.72
C ASP A 17 4.30 -15.29 -3.03
N ILE A 18 3.15 -15.63 -3.58
CA ILE A 18 1.88 -15.07 -3.09
C ILE A 18 1.52 -15.59 -1.69
N THR A 19 1.94 -16.81 -1.34
CA THR A 19 1.66 -17.37 -0.02
C THR A 19 2.40 -16.59 1.06
N LYS A 20 3.69 -16.33 0.86
CA LYS A 20 4.49 -15.54 1.78
C LYS A 20 4.03 -14.08 1.81
N ALA A 21 3.69 -13.53 0.64
CA ALA A 21 3.22 -12.15 0.54
C ALA A 21 1.91 -11.96 1.28
N LYS A 22 0.98 -12.91 1.14
CA LYS A 22 -0.28 -12.85 1.87
C LYS A 22 -0.03 -12.78 3.38
N ALA A 23 0.83 -13.66 3.90
CA ALA A 23 1.14 -13.67 5.33
C ALA A 23 1.76 -12.35 5.79
N TRP A 24 2.66 -11.81 4.98
CA TRP A 24 3.30 -10.52 5.30
C TRP A 24 2.30 -9.38 5.32
N TYR A 25 1.42 -9.32 4.32
CA TYR A 25 0.45 -8.23 4.22
C TYR A 25 -0.65 -8.33 5.29
N ILE A 26 -1.01 -9.54 5.74
CA ILE A 26 -1.91 -9.68 6.88
C ILE A 26 -1.31 -8.98 8.10
N LYS A 27 0.00 -9.18 8.34
CA LYS A 27 0.68 -8.53 9.46
C LYS A 27 0.81 -7.03 9.26
N ALA A 28 1.17 -6.61 8.05
CA ALA A 28 1.35 -5.19 7.75
C ALA A 28 0.05 -4.41 7.84
N LEU A 29 -1.03 -4.95 7.28
CA LEU A 29 -2.31 -4.27 7.21
C LEU A 29 -3.18 -4.49 8.45
N GLY A 30 -2.95 -5.58 9.17
CA GLY A 30 -3.76 -5.89 10.35
C GLY A 30 -5.14 -6.43 10.02
N VAL A 31 -5.36 -6.89 8.78
CA VAL A 31 -6.63 -7.47 8.36
C VAL A 31 -6.38 -8.71 7.53
N SER A 32 -7.36 -9.61 7.51
CA SER A 32 -7.32 -10.77 6.64
C SER A 32 -7.90 -10.43 5.27
N PRO A 33 -7.47 -11.13 4.21
CA PRO A 33 -8.02 -10.86 2.89
C PRO A 33 -9.50 -11.26 2.81
N TYR A 34 -10.26 -10.51 2.03
CA TYR A 34 -11.66 -10.85 1.77
C TYR A 34 -11.78 -11.81 0.58
N PHE A 35 -10.74 -11.88 -0.24
CA PHE A 35 -10.66 -12.78 -1.39
C PHE A 35 -9.28 -13.43 -1.35
N ASP A 36 -9.24 -14.75 -1.36
CA ASP A 36 -8.00 -15.50 -1.12
C ASP A 36 -7.95 -16.72 -2.00
N GLU A 37 -7.33 -16.58 -3.16
CA GLU A 37 -7.16 -17.65 -4.12
C GLU A 37 -5.70 -17.73 -4.57
N PRO A 38 -5.22 -18.85 -5.10
CA PRO A 38 -3.83 -18.95 -5.52
C PRO A 38 -3.43 -17.96 -6.61
N PHE A 39 -4.39 -17.44 -7.37
CA PHE A 39 -4.10 -16.53 -8.47
C PHE A 39 -4.30 -15.06 -8.11
N TYR A 40 -4.87 -14.75 -6.93
CA TYR A 40 -5.11 -13.38 -6.53
C TYR A 40 -5.55 -13.30 -5.06
N VAL A 41 -4.95 -12.39 -4.31
CA VAL A 41 -5.36 -12.13 -2.93
C VAL A 41 -5.78 -10.66 -2.84
N GLY A 42 -6.99 -10.40 -2.35
CA GLY A 42 -7.52 -9.05 -2.23
C GLY A 42 -7.81 -8.68 -0.78
N PHE A 43 -7.33 -7.51 -0.38
CA PHE A 43 -7.57 -6.94 0.94
C PHE A 43 -8.44 -5.70 0.81
N ASN A 44 -9.36 -5.53 1.76
CA ASN A 44 -10.12 -4.29 1.89
C ASN A 44 -9.34 -3.37 2.84
N VAL A 45 -8.85 -2.25 2.31
CA VAL A 45 -8.08 -1.27 3.08
C VAL A 45 -8.86 0.04 3.07
N GLY A 46 -9.65 0.25 4.11
CA GLY A 46 -10.46 1.47 4.22
C GLY A 46 -11.46 1.65 3.08
N GLY A 47 -11.95 0.57 2.50
CA GLY A 47 -12.88 0.61 1.39
C GLY A 47 -12.22 0.50 0.02
N TYR A 48 -10.89 0.59 -0.03
CA TYR A 48 -10.13 0.44 -1.27
C TYR A 48 -9.50 -0.93 -1.33
N GLU A 49 -9.22 -1.40 -2.53
CA GLU A 49 -8.63 -2.73 -2.67
C GLU A 49 -7.12 -2.67 -2.83
N LEU A 50 -6.42 -3.46 -2.03
CA LEU A 50 -5.02 -3.80 -2.24
C LEU A 50 -4.98 -5.24 -2.71
N GLY A 51 -4.47 -5.46 -3.92
CA GLY A 51 -4.40 -6.80 -4.51
C GLY A 51 -2.97 -7.30 -4.58
N LEU A 52 -2.81 -8.60 -4.37
CA LEU A 52 -1.55 -9.29 -4.60
C LEU A 52 -1.74 -10.26 -5.76
N GLN A 53 -0.82 -10.21 -6.72
CA GLN A 53 -0.89 -11.04 -7.90
C GLN A 53 0.42 -11.82 -8.06
N PRO A 54 0.37 -13.14 -8.22
CA PRO A 54 1.61 -13.91 -8.34
C PRO A 54 2.26 -13.65 -9.68
N ASP A 55 3.58 -13.46 -9.66
CA ASP A 55 4.40 -13.31 -10.85
C ASP A 55 5.79 -13.84 -10.52
N GLU A 56 6.03 -15.10 -10.83
CA GLU A 56 7.29 -15.75 -10.49
C GLU A 56 8.49 -15.12 -11.21
N THR A 57 8.25 -14.39 -12.28
CA THR A 57 9.29 -13.70 -13.02
C THR A 57 9.47 -12.25 -12.58
N ALA A 58 8.64 -11.77 -11.64
CA ALA A 58 8.71 -10.38 -11.20
C ALA A 58 10.06 -10.08 -10.57
N PRO A 59 10.76 -9.03 -11.02
CA PRO A 59 12.03 -8.64 -10.41
C PRO A 59 11.80 -8.09 -9.01
N THR A 60 12.78 -8.27 -8.11
CA THR A 60 12.74 -7.66 -6.79
C THR A 60 13.10 -6.18 -6.84
N SER A 61 13.78 -5.77 -7.91
CA SER A 61 14.09 -4.36 -8.15
C SER A 61 13.17 -3.86 -9.26
N LYS A 62 12.29 -2.93 -8.92
CA LYS A 62 11.28 -2.41 -9.84
C LYS A 62 11.48 -0.92 -10.01
N SER A 63 11.14 -0.41 -11.20
CA SER A 63 11.21 1.02 -11.42
C SER A 63 10.08 1.71 -10.63
N VAL A 64 10.35 2.92 -10.15
CA VAL A 64 9.41 3.64 -9.31
C VAL A 64 8.85 4.83 -10.08
N GLY A 65 7.86 4.54 -10.94
CA GLY A 65 7.15 5.59 -11.64
C GLY A 65 5.88 6.04 -10.92
N VAL A 66 5.41 5.19 -9.99
CA VAL A 66 4.18 5.47 -9.25
C VAL A 66 4.38 5.09 -7.79
N VAL A 67 3.94 5.94 -6.88
CA VAL A 67 3.93 5.65 -5.46
C VAL A 67 2.50 5.75 -4.95
N THR A 68 2.01 4.68 -4.35
CA THR A 68 0.69 4.67 -3.73
C THR A 68 0.85 4.92 -2.23
N TYR A 69 0.15 5.93 -1.73
CA TYR A 69 0.17 6.25 -0.31
C TYR A 69 -1.14 5.83 0.35
N TRP A 70 -1.03 5.04 1.42
CA TRP A 70 -2.18 4.58 2.19
C TRP A 70 -2.31 5.44 3.44
N GLY A 71 -3.53 5.86 3.76
CA GLY A 71 -3.78 6.72 4.91
C GLY A 71 -3.51 6.01 6.23
N VAL A 72 -2.80 6.70 7.13
CA VAL A 72 -2.52 6.22 8.49
C VAL A 72 -2.68 7.36 9.47
N ASP A 73 -2.84 7.04 10.75
CA ASP A 73 -2.96 8.05 11.80
C ASP A 73 -1.60 8.60 12.24
N ASP A 74 -0.55 7.80 12.08
CA ASP A 74 0.80 8.16 12.54
C ASP A 74 1.82 7.58 11.56
N THR A 75 2.34 8.43 10.68
CA THR A 75 3.28 8.01 9.64
C THR A 75 4.54 7.39 10.21
N LYS A 76 5.14 8.01 11.23
CA LYS A 76 6.40 7.53 11.80
C LYS A 76 6.23 6.15 12.43
N LYS A 77 5.13 5.96 13.15
CA LYS A 77 4.84 4.69 13.80
C LYS A 77 4.58 3.59 12.77
N SER A 78 3.81 3.90 11.72
CA SER A 78 3.53 2.95 10.65
C SER A 78 4.78 2.59 9.87
N TYR A 79 5.62 3.56 9.57
CA TYR A 79 6.90 3.35 8.91
C TYR A 79 7.79 2.40 9.73
N LYS A 80 7.93 2.65 11.03
CA LYS A 80 8.73 1.80 11.91
C LYS A 80 8.19 0.38 11.95
N LYS A 81 6.86 0.22 12.04
CA LYS A 81 6.23 -1.10 12.04
C LYS A 81 6.60 -1.88 10.78
N LEU A 82 6.54 -1.22 9.63
CA LEU A 82 6.85 -1.88 8.35
C LEU A 82 8.32 -2.29 8.28
N LEU A 83 9.23 -1.45 8.77
CA LEU A 83 10.64 -1.83 8.84
C LEU A 83 10.85 -3.01 9.77
N ASP A 84 10.16 -3.05 10.91
CA ASP A 84 10.25 -4.16 11.86
C ASP A 84 9.72 -5.47 11.23
N LEU A 85 8.84 -5.38 10.25
CA LEU A 85 8.33 -6.54 9.52
C LEU A 85 9.22 -6.96 8.34
N GLY A 86 10.36 -6.29 8.15
CA GLY A 86 11.31 -6.68 7.13
C GLY A 86 11.30 -5.85 5.85
N ALA A 87 10.49 -4.80 5.81
CA ALA A 87 10.55 -3.87 4.68
C ALA A 87 11.82 -3.03 4.76
N THR A 88 12.26 -2.48 3.63
CA THR A 88 13.39 -1.56 3.58
C THR A 88 12.92 -0.15 3.33
N SER A 89 13.66 0.83 3.86
CA SER A 89 13.29 2.23 3.70
C SER A 89 13.43 2.67 2.25
N PHE A 90 12.41 3.36 1.75
CA PHE A 90 12.48 4.02 0.45
C PHE A 90 12.44 5.54 0.61
N GLU A 91 11.54 6.03 1.46
CA GLU A 91 11.39 7.45 1.74
C GLU A 91 11.15 7.60 3.24
N LYS A 92 12.09 8.25 3.94
CA LYS A 92 11.95 8.45 5.38
C LYS A 92 10.78 9.39 5.68
N PRO A 93 10.19 9.30 6.89
CA PRO A 93 9.10 10.21 7.25
C PRO A 93 9.50 11.66 7.01
N THR A 94 8.69 12.36 6.24
CA THR A 94 8.96 13.72 5.79
C THR A 94 7.70 14.55 5.88
N ASP A 95 7.80 15.73 6.51
CA ASP A 95 6.73 16.71 6.52
C ASP A 95 6.77 17.46 5.19
N VAL A 96 5.69 17.38 4.43
CA VAL A 96 5.61 18.01 3.11
C VAL A 96 4.76 19.27 3.11
N GLY A 97 4.42 19.79 4.31
CA GLY A 97 3.59 20.97 4.47
C GLY A 97 2.18 20.62 4.86
N GLY A 98 1.45 21.60 5.44
CA GLY A 98 0.06 21.38 5.84
C GLY A 98 -0.14 20.34 6.93
N ASN A 99 0.88 20.05 7.71
CA ASN A 99 0.91 18.97 8.69
C ASN A 99 0.76 17.58 8.06
N ILE A 100 1.07 17.46 6.78
CA ILE A 100 1.04 16.19 6.06
C ILE A 100 2.41 15.54 6.16
N VAL A 101 2.44 14.28 6.61
CA VAL A 101 3.68 13.52 6.75
C VAL A 101 3.59 12.26 5.91
N VAL A 102 4.57 12.06 5.04
CA VAL A 102 4.63 10.90 4.15
C VAL A 102 5.87 10.06 4.45
N ALA A 103 5.80 8.79 4.14
CA ALA A 103 6.94 7.88 4.16
C ALA A 103 6.66 6.74 3.20
N ALA A 104 7.69 6.03 2.80
CA ALA A 104 7.51 4.85 1.95
C ALA A 104 8.59 3.83 2.24
N VAL A 105 8.23 2.58 2.06
CA VAL A 105 9.14 1.45 2.21
C VAL A 105 9.05 0.59 0.96
N LYS A 106 10.00 -0.31 0.78
CA LYS A 106 9.87 -1.39 -0.19
C LYS A 106 9.51 -2.65 0.56
N ASP A 107 8.48 -3.34 0.10
CA ASP A 107 8.13 -4.62 0.66
C ASP A 107 9.21 -5.65 0.30
N PRO A 108 9.18 -6.87 0.86
CA PRO A 108 10.20 -7.88 0.54
C PRO A 108 10.26 -8.27 -0.94
N TRP A 109 9.26 -7.90 -1.73
CA TRP A 109 9.21 -8.22 -3.17
C TRP A 109 9.53 -7.01 -4.04
N GLY A 110 10.03 -5.92 -3.45
CA GLY A 110 10.48 -4.75 -4.18
C GLY A 110 9.41 -3.74 -4.55
N ASN A 111 8.19 -3.92 -4.04
CA ASN A 111 7.11 -2.96 -4.29
C ASN A 111 7.20 -1.78 -3.33
N VAL A 112 7.02 -0.56 -3.85
CA VAL A 112 6.99 0.63 -3.02
C VAL A 112 5.61 0.75 -2.38
N PHE A 113 5.62 0.83 -1.06
CA PHE A 113 4.41 0.93 -0.25
C PHE A 113 4.50 2.22 0.56
N GLY A 114 3.64 3.17 0.25
CA GLY A 114 3.65 4.47 0.90
C GLY A 114 2.60 4.59 1.99
N VAL A 115 2.88 5.38 3.00
CA VAL A 115 1.94 5.73 4.06
C VAL A 115 1.88 7.24 4.21
N ILE A 116 0.71 7.75 4.53
CA ILE A 116 0.48 9.19 4.62
C ILE A 116 -0.47 9.52 5.76
N TYR A 117 -0.04 10.48 6.59
CA TYR A 117 -0.94 11.14 7.52
C TYR A 117 -1.31 12.47 6.89
N ASN A 118 -2.59 12.66 6.60
CA ASN A 118 -3.09 13.90 6.03
C ASN A 118 -4.34 14.36 6.79
N PRO A 119 -4.19 15.29 7.74
CA PRO A 119 -5.33 15.76 8.52
C PRO A 119 -6.33 16.57 7.72
N ASN A 120 -5.95 16.96 6.49
CA ASN A 120 -6.82 17.78 5.63
C ASN A 120 -7.59 16.96 4.60
N PHE A 121 -7.39 15.63 4.59
CA PHE A 121 -8.01 14.78 3.59
C PHE A 121 -9.49 14.56 3.89
N GLU A 122 -10.33 14.79 2.89
CA GLU A 122 -11.74 14.50 2.96
C GLU A 122 -12.18 13.85 1.65
N LEU A 123 -12.98 12.79 1.75
CA LEU A 123 -13.60 12.24 0.57
C LEU A 123 -14.73 13.15 0.13
N PRO A 124 -14.86 13.45 -1.17
CA PRO A 124 -15.97 14.26 -1.65
C PRO A 124 -17.30 13.60 -1.32
N ASN A 125 -18.30 14.42 -1.00
CA ASN A 125 -19.65 13.94 -0.83
C ASN A 125 -20.22 13.61 -2.20
N THR A 126 -20.61 12.35 -2.40
CA THR A 126 -21.06 11.87 -3.71
C THR A 126 -22.56 11.74 -3.84
N THR A 127 -23.30 12.23 -2.88
CA THR A 127 -24.77 12.18 -2.95
C THR A 127 -25.35 13.07 -4.03
#